data_0e7d192defd382296c022f53739368a9
#
_entry.id   0e7d192defd382296c022f53739368a9
#
_cell.length_a   1.000
_cell.length_b   1.000
_cell.length_c   1.000
_cell.angle_alpha   90.00
_cell.angle_beta   90.00
_cell.angle_gamma   90.00
#
_symmetry.space_group_name_H-M   'P 1'
#
loop_
_entity.id
_entity.type
_entity.pdbx_description
1 polymer ?
#
loop_
_entity_poly.entity_id
_entity_poly.type
_entity_poly.pdbx_seq_one_letter_code
_entity_poly.pdbx_strand_id
1 'polypeptide(L)'
;MYTLGIDIGSASSKAVILKDGAEITASAVIQAGTGTSGPGRVMDELFRNIDLEPQDMDFTVATGYGRFSVENADKQISEITCHAKGIYYLIPEARTIIDIGGQDAKAIQLDAKGNIQKFVMNDKCAAGTGRFLDVMARVLEIPLKEMGEAHFKADKWASVSSTCTVFAESEVISQLSKGLSKENIIA
;
A
#
# COMPACT_ATOMS: atom_id res chain seq x y z
N MET A 1 3.95 26.62 -8.68
CA MET A 1 2.73 25.79 -8.88
C MET A 1 2.73 24.67 -7.84
N TYR A 2 1.66 24.57 -7.04
CA TYR A 2 1.50 23.49 -6.06
C TYR A 2 0.45 22.49 -6.54
N THR A 3 0.78 21.20 -6.50
CA THR A 3 -0.16 20.14 -6.85
C THR A 3 -0.31 19.15 -5.71
N LEU A 4 -1.53 18.68 -5.49
CA LEU A 4 -1.88 17.75 -4.43
C LEU A 4 -2.25 16.39 -5.01
N GLY A 5 -1.59 15.35 -4.54
CA GLY A 5 -1.97 13.96 -4.78
C GLY A 5 -2.56 13.35 -3.52
N ILE A 6 -3.74 12.74 -3.62
CA ILE A 6 -4.42 12.07 -2.49
C ILE A 6 -4.74 10.63 -2.88
N ASP A 7 -4.21 9.67 -2.12
CA ASP A 7 -4.54 8.24 -2.25
C ASP A 7 -5.40 7.79 -1.06
N ILE A 8 -6.67 7.54 -1.30
CA ILE A 8 -7.60 6.97 -0.33
C ILE A 8 -7.72 5.47 -0.57
N GLY A 9 -6.81 4.73 0.04
CA GLY A 9 -6.78 3.28 -0.05
C GLY A 9 -7.80 2.60 0.88
N SER A 10 -7.87 1.28 0.81
CA SER A 10 -8.74 0.47 1.69
C SER A 10 -8.27 0.42 3.14
N ALA A 11 -6.96 0.50 3.39
CA ALA A 11 -6.35 0.36 4.71
C ALA A 11 -5.69 1.65 5.21
N SER A 12 -5.31 2.55 4.33
CA SER A 12 -4.60 3.79 4.69
C SER A 12 -4.92 4.92 3.71
N SER A 13 -4.81 6.17 4.19
CA SER A 13 -4.93 7.39 3.41
C SER A 13 -3.57 8.08 3.36
N LYS A 14 -3.16 8.54 2.18
CA LYS A 14 -1.88 9.23 1.96
C LYS A 14 -2.13 10.49 1.15
N ALA A 15 -1.30 11.51 1.39
CA ALA A 15 -1.32 12.73 0.61
C ALA A 15 0.08 13.29 0.43
N VAL A 16 0.32 13.96 -0.69
CA VAL A 16 1.60 14.59 -1.01
C VAL A 16 1.37 15.90 -1.76
N ILE A 17 2.11 16.93 -1.38
CA ILE A 17 2.16 18.20 -2.12
C ILE A 17 3.48 18.25 -2.89
N LEU A 18 3.38 18.49 -4.19
CA LEU A 18 4.53 18.75 -5.04
C LEU A 18 4.55 20.23 -5.45
N LYS A 19 5.73 20.85 -5.33
CA LYS A 19 6.03 22.15 -5.92
C LYS A 19 6.67 21.95 -7.29
N ASP A 20 6.14 22.64 -8.29
CA ASP A 20 6.63 22.63 -9.67
C ASP A 20 6.78 21.23 -10.27
N GLY A 21 5.95 20.29 -9.83
CA GLY A 21 5.88 18.91 -10.32
C GLY A 21 7.04 17.99 -9.91
N ALA A 22 7.96 18.44 -9.06
CA ALA A 22 9.17 17.69 -8.72
C ALA A 22 9.51 17.69 -7.22
N GLU A 23 9.45 18.84 -6.54
CA GLU A 23 9.85 18.97 -5.15
C GLU A 23 8.71 18.55 -4.21
N ILE A 24 8.96 17.57 -3.34
CA ILE A 24 8.02 17.19 -2.27
C ILE A 24 8.06 18.25 -1.18
N THR A 25 7.03 19.07 -1.09
CA THR A 25 6.89 20.11 -0.06
C THR A 25 6.36 19.52 1.26
N ALA A 26 5.40 18.60 1.18
CA ALA A 26 4.85 17.91 2.34
C ALA A 26 4.31 16.54 1.95
N SER A 27 4.26 15.63 2.91
CA SER A 27 3.61 14.33 2.75
C SER A 27 3.04 13.83 4.08
N ALA A 28 1.94 13.10 4.02
CA ALA A 28 1.30 12.50 5.19
C ALA A 28 0.77 11.11 4.88
N VAL A 29 0.78 10.24 5.90
CA VAL A 29 0.21 8.88 5.85
C VAL A 29 -0.56 8.62 7.13
N ILE A 30 -1.82 8.20 6.99
CA ILE A 30 -2.69 7.80 8.10
C ILE A 30 -3.12 6.35 7.90
N GLN A 31 -2.96 5.51 8.92
CA GLN A 31 -3.39 4.10 8.91
C GLN A 31 -4.92 3.99 9.14
N ALA A 32 -5.67 4.62 8.26
CA ALA A 32 -7.13 4.57 8.20
C ALA A 32 -7.54 4.84 6.74
N GLY A 33 -8.35 3.96 6.18
CA GLY A 33 -8.70 3.99 4.75
C GLY A 33 -10.08 4.59 4.49
N THR A 34 -10.61 4.25 3.32
CA THR A 34 -11.94 4.69 2.86
C THR A 34 -13.05 4.30 3.83
N GLY A 35 -14.09 5.11 3.93
CA GLY A 35 -15.22 4.90 4.85
C GLY A 35 -14.91 5.18 6.32
N THR A 36 -13.73 5.72 6.64
CA THR A 36 -13.31 6.08 8.00
C THR A 36 -12.95 7.58 8.08
N SER A 37 -12.41 8.02 9.22
CA SER A 37 -11.86 9.39 9.38
C SER A 37 -10.51 9.61 8.65
N GLY A 38 -9.96 8.57 7.99
CA GLY A 38 -8.66 8.62 7.33
C GLY A 38 -8.47 9.77 6.36
N PRO A 39 -9.40 9.97 5.39
CA PRO A 39 -9.30 11.06 4.43
C PRO A 39 -9.20 12.46 5.07
N GLY A 40 -10.03 12.76 6.06
CA GLY A 40 -9.95 14.06 6.78
C GLY A 40 -8.63 14.18 7.55
N ARG A 41 -8.28 13.16 8.31
CA ARG A 41 -7.05 13.16 9.11
C ARG A 41 -5.77 13.28 8.29
N VAL A 42 -5.71 12.70 7.10
CA VAL A 42 -4.50 12.84 6.26
C VAL A 42 -4.34 14.28 5.74
N MET A 43 -5.44 14.98 5.47
CA MET A 43 -5.41 16.38 5.09
C MET A 43 -4.99 17.26 6.28
N ASP A 44 -5.58 17.05 7.47
CA ASP A 44 -5.18 17.76 8.69
C ASP A 44 -3.68 17.58 8.99
N GLU A 45 -3.17 16.35 8.83
CA GLU A 45 -1.75 16.06 9.06
C GLU A 45 -0.86 16.70 8.01
N LEU A 46 -1.27 16.69 6.73
CA LEU A 46 -0.52 17.24 5.61
C LEU A 46 -0.27 18.74 5.76
N PHE A 47 -1.29 19.49 6.18
CA PHE A 47 -1.23 20.95 6.31
C PHE A 47 -0.80 21.45 7.69
N ARG A 48 -0.59 20.56 8.66
CA ARG A 48 -0.33 20.93 10.08
C ARG A 48 0.88 21.83 10.28
N ASN A 49 1.97 21.60 9.55
CA ASN A 49 3.25 22.24 9.81
C ASN A 49 3.83 22.97 8.58
N ILE A 50 2.98 23.41 7.68
CA ILE A 50 3.36 24.18 6.49
C ILE A 50 2.50 25.43 6.36
N ASP A 51 3.05 26.48 5.77
CA ASP A 51 2.33 27.74 5.49
C ASP A 51 1.58 27.66 4.14
N LEU A 52 0.83 26.57 3.94
CA LEU A 52 -0.04 26.36 2.79
C LEU A 52 -1.39 25.88 3.28
N GLU A 53 -2.43 26.21 2.53
CA GLU A 53 -3.81 25.78 2.77
C GLU A 53 -4.36 25.02 1.53
N PRO A 54 -5.43 24.24 1.65
CA PRO A 54 -6.00 23.50 0.52
C PRO A 54 -6.33 24.36 -0.71
N GLN A 55 -6.71 25.64 -0.50
CA GLN A 55 -6.98 26.59 -1.59
C GLN A 55 -5.74 27.07 -2.36
N ASP A 56 -4.53 26.85 -1.84
CA ASP A 56 -3.28 27.19 -2.53
C ASP A 56 -2.88 26.13 -3.55
N MET A 57 -3.62 25.04 -3.65
CA MET A 57 -3.36 23.97 -4.60
C MET A 57 -3.89 24.31 -5.99
N ASP A 58 -2.99 24.41 -6.96
CA ASP A 58 -3.33 24.69 -8.36
C ASP A 58 -4.04 23.52 -9.04
N PHE A 59 -3.82 22.29 -8.57
CA PHE A 59 -4.41 21.07 -9.12
C PHE A 59 -4.38 19.92 -8.11
N THR A 60 -5.49 19.20 -7.99
CA THR A 60 -5.64 18.05 -7.09
C THR A 60 -6.02 16.80 -7.84
N VAL A 61 -5.26 15.72 -7.61
CA VAL A 61 -5.54 14.38 -8.12
C VAL A 61 -5.88 13.44 -6.98
N ALA A 62 -7.05 12.81 -7.07
CA ALA A 62 -7.45 11.75 -6.15
C ALA A 62 -7.26 10.37 -6.80
N THR A 63 -6.78 9.41 -6.01
CA THR A 63 -6.59 8.02 -6.40
C THR A 63 -6.96 7.06 -5.26
N GLY A 64 -6.79 5.76 -5.49
CA GLY A 64 -7.14 4.72 -4.55
C GLY A 64 -8.60 4.30 -4.64
N TYR A 65 -8.95 3.35 -3.79
CA TYR A 65 -10.30 2.78 -3.76
C TYR A 65 -11.39 3.82 -3.42
N GLY A 66 -11.05 4.76 -2.51
CA GLY A 66 -11.94 5.84 -2.08
C GLY A 66 -11.82 7.15 -2.86
N ARG A 67 -11.17 7.19 -4.04
CA ARG A 67 -10.92 8.43 -4.80
C ARG A 67 -12.17 9.27 -5.09
N PHE A 68 -13.32 8.63 -5.20
CA PHE A 68 -14.60 9.34 -5.46
C PHE A 68 -15.16 10.06 -4.23
N SER A 69 -14.62 9.84 -3.02
CA SER A 69 -14.99 10.57 -1.83
C SER A 69 -14.27 11.93 -1.67
N VAL A 70 -13.33 12.24 -2.56
CA VAL A 70 -12.59 13.50 -2.59
C VAL A 70 -13.33 14.47 -3.53
N GLU A 71 -14.30 15.23 -2.98
CA GLU A 71 -15.22 16.06 -3.76
C GLU A 71 -14.54 17.14 -4.59
N ASN A 72 -13.44 17.73 -4.06
CA ASN A 72 -12.74 18.85 -4.69
C ASN A 72 -11.53 18.41 -5.54
N ALA A 73 -11.44 17.14 -5.92
CA ALA A 73 -10.38 16.70 -6.80
C ALA A 73 -10.68 17.10 -8.26
N ASP A 74 -9.71 17.75 -8.93
CA ASP A 74 -9.79 18.09 -10.35
C ASP A 74 -9.82 16.85 -11.23
N LYS A 75 -9.13 15.78 -10.80
CA LYS A 75 -9.16 14.46 -11.46
C LYS A 75 -9.17 13.30 -10.47
N GLN A 76 -9.91 12.26 -10.84
CA GLN A 76 -9.90 10.96 -10.19
C GLN A 76 -9.25 9.95 -11.14
N ILE A 77 -8.12 9.39 -10.73
CA ILE A 77 -7.30 8.48 -11.55
C ILE A 77 -7.14 7.16 -10.80
N SER A 78 -7.13 6.03 -11.54
CA SER A 78 -6.93 4.73 -10.90
C SER A 78 -5.56 4.61 -10.25
N GLU A 79 -5.47 3.90 -9.14
CA GLU A 79 -4.22 3.65 -8.43
C GLU A 79 -3.19 2.93 -9.32
N ILE A 80 -3.62 2.04 -10.21
CA ILE A 80 -2.73 1.35 -11.16
C ILE A 80 -2.00 2.37 -12.05
N THR A 81 -2.72 3.37 -12.55
CA THR A 81 -2.15 4.43 -13.38
C THR A 81 -1.20 5.32 -12.59
N CYS A 82 -1.59 5.69 -11.36
CA CYS A 82 -0.76 6.52 -10.48
C CYS A 82 0.53 5.80 -10.07
N HIS A 83 0.45 4.52 -9.69
CA HIS A 83 1.63 3.70 -9.36
C HIS A 83 2.56 3.56 -10.57
N ALA A 84 2.02 3.26 -11.75
CA ALA A 84 2.82 3.18 -12.99
C ALA A 84 3.59 4.48 -13.27
N LYS A 85 2.92 5.62 -13.19
CA LYS A 85 3.54 6.94 -13.42
C LYS A 85 4.53 7.32 -12.35
N GLY A 86 4.20 7.11 -11.07
CA GLY A 86 5.08 7.42 -9.95
C GLY A 86 6.35 6.58 -9.96
N ILE A 87 6.24 5.27 -10.18
CA ILE A 87 7.42 4.39 -10.26
C ILE A 87 8.28 4.73 -11.48
N TYR A 88 7.67 4.97 -12.65
CA TYR A 88 8.44 5.36 -13.82
C TYR A 88 9.16 6.70 -13.63
N TYR A 89 8.56 7.66 -12.91
CA TYR A 89 9.19 8.92 -12.58
C TYR A 89 10.42 8.73 -11.68
N LEU A 90 10.31 7.84 -10.67
CA LEU A 90 11.39 7.58 -9.70
C LEU A 90 12.46 6.62 -10.25
N ILE A 91 12.05 5.64 -11.05
CA ILE A 91 12.90 4.55 -11.57
C ILE A 91 12.54 4.31 -13.04
N PRO A 92 13.07 5.12 -13.98
CA PRO A 92 12.71 5.03 -15.42
C PRO A 92 13.02 3.66 -16.06
N GLU A 93 13.91 2.88 -15.46
CA GLU A 93 14.27 1.54 -15.92
C GLU A 93 13.28 0.46 -15.47
N ALA A 94 12.38 0.76 -14.54
CA ALA A 94 11.39 -0.21 -14.08
C ALA A 94 10.51 -0.68 -15.25
N ARG A 95 10.30 -2.00 -15.34
CA ARG A 95 9.44 -2.63 -16.36
C ARG A 95 8.35 -3.48 -15.75
N THR A 96 8.49 -3.85 -14.49
CA THR A 96 7.49 -4.60 -13.74
C THR A 96 7.37 -4.02 -12.34
N ILE A 97 6.14 -3.76 -11.93
CA ILE A 97 5.80 -3.29 -10.58
C ILE A 97 5.02 -4.39 -9.90
N ILE A 98 5.40 -4.75 -8.69
CA ILE A 98 4.60 -5.56 -7.77
C ILE A 98 4.09 -4.59 -6.70
N ASP A 99 2.79 -4.39 -6.67
CA ASP A 99 2.09 -3.55 -5.70
C ASP A 99 1.27 -4.44 -4.76
N ILE A 100 1.59 -4.38 -3.48
CA ILE A 100 0.88 -5.14 -2.43
C ILE A 100 0.11 -4.14 -1.57
N GLY A 101 -1.17 -4.03 -1.87
CA GLY A 101 -2.11 -3.20 -1.13
C GLY A 101 -2.62 -3.86 0.14
N GLY A 102 -3.48 -3.14 0.89
CA GLY A 102 -4.11 -3.66 2.10
C GLY A 102 -5.05 -4.82 1.83
N GLN A 103 -5.79 -4.80 0.71
CA GLN A 103 -6.80 -5.81 0.37
C GLN A 103 -6.63 -6.41 -1.03
N ASP A 104 -5.66 -5.95 -1.78
CA ASP A 104 -5.37 -6.43 -3.13
C ASP A 104 -3.86 -6.56 -3.36
N ALA A 105 -3.49 -7.27 -4.41
CA ALA A 105 -2.11 -7.32 -4.89
C ALA A 105 -2.13 -7.24 -6.42
N LYS A 106 -1.21 -6.48 -6.99
CA LYS A 106 -1.14 -6.22 -8.42
C LYS A 106 0.27 -6.45 -8.95
N ALA A 107 0.36 -6.98 -10.17
CA ALA A 107 1.58 -6.93 -10.98
C ALA A 107 1.28 -6.12 -12.23
N ILE A 108 2.07 -5.08 -12.48
CA ILE A 108 1.88 -4.13 -13.58
C ILE A 108 3.13 -4.16 -14.46
N GLN A 109 2.95 -4.41 -15.75
CA GLN A 109 4.01 -4.40 -16.75
C GLN A 109 4.02 -3.06 -17.49
N LEU A 110 5.19 -2.44 -17.60
CA LEU A 110 5.41 -1.17 -18.28
C LEU A 110 6.20 -1.35 -19.57
N ASP A 111 5.92 -0.50 -20.56
CA ASP A 111 6.80 -0.31 -21.72
C ASP A 111 8.00 0.60 -21.39
N ALA A 112 8.87 0.80 -22.36
CA ALA A 112 10.05 1.66 -22.22
C ALA A 112 9.71 3.15 -21.97
N LYS A 113 8.45 3.56 -22.16
CA LYS A 113 7.96 4.93 -21.98
C LYS A 113 7.12 5.08 -20.69
N GLY A 114 7.07 4.03 -19.85
CA GLY A 114 6.29 4.00 -18.62
C GLY A 114 4.78 3.86 -18.83
N ASN A 115 4.33 3.43 -20.01
CA ASN A 115 2.92 3.13 -20.23
C ASN A 115 2.61 1.71 -19.80
N ILE A 116 1.41 1.51 -19.25
CA ILE A 116 0.93 0.19 -18.85
C ILE A 116 0.67 -0.64 -20.08
N GLN A 117 1.37 -1.77 -20.22
CA GLN A 117 1.12 -2.77 -21.27
C GLN A 117 0.11 -3.80 -20.81
N LYS A 118 0.26 -4.27 -19.57
CA LYS A 118 -0.58 -5.31 -18.98
C LYS A 118 -0.57 -5.17 -17.47
N PHE A 119 -1.64 -5.57 -16.82
CA PHE A 119 -1.65 -5.81 -15.38
C PHE A 119 -2.49 -7.05 -15.04
N VAL A 120 -2.18 -7.64 -13.90
CA VAL A 120 -2.98 -8.67 -13.25
C VAL A 120 -3.21 -8.23 -11.80
N MET A 121 -4.35 -8.57 -11.25
CA MET A 121 -4.74 -8.17 -9.91
C MET A 121 -5.44 -9.33 -9.19
N ASN A 122 -5.08 -9.52 -7.94
CA ASN A 122 -5.86 -10.29 -6.98
C ASN A 122 -6.62 -9.31 -6.08
N ASP A 123 -7.92 -9.20 -6.25
CA ASP A 123 -8.83 -8.37 -5.46
C ASP A 123 -9.93 -9.21 -4.76
N LYS A 124 -9.81 -10.54 -4.81
CA LYS A 124 -10.81 -11.48 -4.30
C LYS A 124 -10.35 -12.24 -3.06
N CYS A 125 -9.05 -12.35 -2.86
CA CYS A 125 -8.49 -13.13 -1.76
C CYS A 125 -7.45 -12.33 -1.00
N ALA A 126 -7.54 -12.34 0.33
CA ALA A 126 -6.57 -11.67 1.20
C ALA A 126 -5.17 -12.31 1.17
N ALA A 127 -5.04 -13.57 0.71
CA ALA A 127 -3.74 -14.21 0.55
C ALA A 127 -2.86 -13.39 -0.41
N GLY A 128 -1.63 -13.11 0.01
CA GLY A 128 -0.69 -12.27 -0.75
C GLY A 128 -0.95 -10.76 -0.65
N THR A 129 -1.78 -10.30 0.28
CA THR A 129 -2.06 -8.88 0.55
C THR A 129 -1.52 -8.45 1.92
N GLY A 130 -1.47 -7.14 2.18
CA GLY A 130 -1.10 -6.60 3.49
C GLY A 130 -1.99 -7.14 4.62
N ARG A 131 -3.27 -7.39 4.35
CA ARG A 131 -4.20 -7.97 5.33
C ARG A 131 -3.79 -9.38 5.78
N PHE A 132 -3.26 -10.19 4.86
CA PHE A 132 -2.70 -11.49 5.19
C PHE A 132 -1.55 -11.35 6.18
N LEU A 133 -0.61 -10.43 5.92
CA LEU A 133 0.52 -10.17 6.80
C LEU A 133 0.08 -9.66 8.18
N ASP A 134 -0.93 -8.79 8.25
CA ASP A 134 -1.50 -8.30 9.51
C ASP A 134 -2.08 -9.44 10.36
N VAL A 135 -2.80 -10.39 9.73
CA VAL A 135 -3.36 -11.57 10.42
C VAL A 135 -2.23 -12.45 10.93
N MET A 136 -1.24 -12.76 10.09
CA MET A 136 -0.11 -13.61 10.48
C MET A 136 0.74 -12.99 11.58
N ALA A 137 1.01 -11.69 11.51
CA ALA A 137 1.73 -10.95 12.56
C ALA A 137 1.05 -11.07 13.91
N ARG A 138 -0.29 -10.99 13.92
CA ARG A 138 -1.11 -11.16 15.15
C ARG A 138 -1.04 -12.58 15.67
N VAL A 139 -1.22 -13.60 14.82
CA VAL A 139 -1.20 -15.01 15.19
C VAL A 139 0.16 -15.43 15.73
N LEU A 140 1.22 -14.93 15.11
CA LEU A 140 2.61 -15.18 15.51
C LEU A 140 3.05 -14.31 16.71
N GLU A 141 2.23 -13.34 17.12
CA GLU A 141 2.58 -12.37 18.17
C GLU A 141 3.94 -11.71 17.92
N ILE A 142 4.17 -11.26 16.67
CA ILE A 142 5.37 -10.54 16.25
C ILE A 142 4.95 -9.24 15.54
N PRO A 143 5.58 -8.09 15.83
CA PRO A 143 5.30 -6.86 15.09
C PRO A 143 5.55 -7.03 13.59
N LEU A 144 4.63 -6.55 12.75
CA LEU A 144 4.74 -6.67 11.29
C LEU A 144 6.09 -6.19 10.75
N LYS A 145 6.62 -5.09 11.30
CA LYS A 145 7.93 -4.53 10.93
C LYS A 145 9.11 -5.46 11.19
N GLU A 146 8.95 -6.43 12.09
CA GLU A 146 10.01 -7.37 12.50
C GLU A 146 9.94 -8.70 11.70
N MET A 147 8.84 -8.93 10.97
CA MET A 147 8.67 -10.18 10.21
C MET A 147 9.76 -10.38 9.14
N GLY A 148 10.19 -9.30 8.47
CA GLY A 148 11.26 -9.37 7.48
C GLY A 148 12.59 -9.84 8.08
N GLU A 149 12.97 -9.33 9.26
CA GLU A 149 14.19 -9.77 9.95
C GLU A 149 14.05 -11.21 10.47
N ALA A 150 12.86 -11.58 10.95
CA ALA A 150 12.58 -12.93 11.41
C ALA A 150 12.70 -13.97 10.27
N HIS A 151 12.23 -13.63 9.06
CA HIS A 151 12.38 -14.47 7.86
C HIS A 151 13.85 -14.85 7.63
N PHE A 152 14.79 -13.91 7.71
CA PHE A 152 16.20 -14.17 7.47
C PHE A 152 16.91 -14.94 8.59
N LYS A 153 16.26 -15.15 9.74
CA LYS A 153 16.79 -15.97 10.86
C LYS A 153 16.33 -17.43 10.80
N ALA A 154 15.47 -17.77 9.84
CA ALA A 154 14.99 -19.13 9.68
C ALA A 154 16.12 -20.09 9.26
N ASP A 155 16.16 -21.28 9.85
CA ASP A 155 17.04 -22.39 9.46
C ASP A 155 16.32 -23.46 8.62
N LYS A 156 14.97 -23.43 8.62
CA LYS A 156 14.07 -24.28 7.85
C LYS A 156 12.84 -23.49 7.42
N TRP A 157 12.16 -24.00 6.41
CA TRP A 157 10.89 -23.43 5.94
C TRP A 157 9.73 -24.34 6.30
N ALA A 158 8.70 -23.77 6.92
CA ALA A 158 7.45 -24.47 7.14
C ALA A 158 6.54 -24.28 5.92
N SER A 159 5.90 -25.37 5.48
CA SER A 159 4.89 -25.25 4.43
C SER A 159 3.59 -24.75 5.05
N VAL A 160 3.05 -23.66 4.53
CA VAL A 160 1.74 -23.11 4.88
C VAL A 160 0.94 -22.95 3.59
N SER A 161 -0.36 -23.27 3.64
CA SER A 161 -1.26 -23.16 2.48
C SER A 161 -1.38 -21.71 2.00
N SER A 162 -1.23 -21.52 0.70
CA SER A 162 -1.44 -20.22 0.03
C SER A 162 -2.87 -20.04 -0.49
N THR A 163 -3.79 -20.99 -0.23
CA THR A 163 -5.12 -20.99 -0.81
C THR A 163 -6.02 -19.91 -0.21
N CYS A 164 -6.00 -19.75 1.12
CA CYS A 164 -6.89 -18.85 1.83
C CYS A 164 -6.27 -18.44 3.18
N THR A 165 -6.43 -17.17 3.56
CA THR A 165 -5.92 -16.64 4.84
C THR A 165 -6.44 -17.42 6.05
N VAL A 166 -7.70 -17.88 6.04
CA VAL A 166 -8.29 -18.64 7.17
C VAL A 166 -7.63 -20.00 7.32
N PHE A 167 -7.38 -20.71 6.21
CA PHE A 167 -6.64 -21.99 6.25
C PHE A 167 -5.19 -21.79 6.65
N ALA A 168 -4.54 -20.75 6.12
CA ALA A 168 -3.16 -20.42 6.51
C ALA A 168 -3.04 -20.12 8.01
N GLU A 169 -3.99 -19.36 8.58
CA GLU A 169 -4.05 -19.08 10.03
C GLU A 169 -4.13 -20.38 10.85
N SER A 170 -5.03 -21.28 10.47
CA SER A 170 -5.18 -22.58 11.14
C SER A 170 -3.91 -23.44 11.05
N GLU A 171 -3.25 -23.43 9.88
CA GLU A 171 -2.00 -24.16 9.69
C GLU A 171 -0.85 -23.56 10.49
N VAL A 172 -0.72 -22.23 10.55
CA VAL A 172 0.28 -21.53 11.36
C VAL A 172 0.10 -21.90 12.83
N ILE A 173 -1.13 -21.89 13.37
CA ILE A 173 -1.42 -22.32 14.74
C ILE A 173 -1.01 -23.80 14.95
N SER A 174 -1.29 -24.66 13.97
CA SER A 174 -0.87 -26.07 14.01
C SER A 174 0.65 -26.23 14.04
N GLN A 175 1.38 -25.45 13.25
CA GLN A 175 2.86 -25.49 13.23
C GLN A 175 3.45 -25.00 14.55
N LEU A 176 2.92 -23.92 15.11
CA LEU A 176 3.29 -23.42 16.45
C LEU A 176 3.07 -24.50 17.52
N SER A 177 1.92 -25.19 17.47
CA SER A 177 1.57 -26.28 18.42
C SER A 177 2.52 -27.49 18.31
N LYS A 178 3.15 -27.68 17.15
CA LYS A 178 4.19 -28.71 16.94
C LYS A 178 5.58 -28.26 17.39
N GLY A 179 5.71 -27.03 17.91
CA GLY A 179 6.96 -26.48 18.41
C GLY A 179 7.89 -25.90 17.35
N LEU A 180 7.39 -25.61 16.14
CA LEU A 180 8.20 -24.89 15.16
C LEU A 180 8.44 -23.45 15.62
N SER A 181 9.65 -22.94 15.33
CA SER A 181 9.96 -21.54 15.63
C SER A 181 9.16 -20.58 14.74
N LYS A 182 8.91 -19.36 15.25
CA LYS A 182 8.20 -18.32 14.50
C LYS A 182 8.94 -17.97 13.20
N GLU A 183 10.28 -17.93 13.25
CA GLU A 183 11.16 -17.67 12.13
C GLU A 183 10.94 -18.67 10.99
N ASN A 184 10.87 -19.96 11.32
CA ASN A 184 10.67 -21.03 10.35
C ASN A 184 9.26 -21.03 9.73
N ILE A 185 8.27 -20.49 10.44
CA ILE A 185 6.90 -20.35 9.94
C ILE A 185 6.77 -19.10 9.05
N ILE A 186 7.53 -18.03 9.35
CA ILE A 186 7.54 -16.78 8.58
C ILE A 186 8.28 -16.95 7.25
N ALA A 187 9.25 -17.81 7.19
CA ALA A 187 10.06 -18.05 5.98
C ALA A 187 9.33 -18.91 4.94
#